data_fa844f86b596ddfb11f9ab73113fbacd
#
_entry.id   fa844f86b596ddfb11f9ab73113fbacd
#
_cell.length_a   1.000
_cell.length_b   1.000
_cell.length_c   1.000
_cell.angle_alpha   90.00
_cell.angle_beta   90.00
_cell.angle_gamma   90.00
#
_symmetry.space_group_name_H-M   'P 1'
#
loop_
_entity.id
_entity.type
_entity.pdbx_description
1 polymer ?
#
loop_
_entity_poly.entity_id
_entity_poly.type
_entity_poly.pdbx_seq_one_letter_code
_entity_poly.pdbx_strand_id
1 'polypeptide(L)'
;MAAVELLRRPELRGLPVVVGGDGDPTKRGVVSTASYEARAFGVTSGVPLRTAARRCPDAVFLPADAEAYTAASARVMDALRSFGGPVEVLGWDEAFLSYVGEAEPEVRARDIQQRVRERTDLACTVGIGRNKLQAKLATGFGKPAGVYRLTDDTWFEVLGERGPDALWGIGSRTAKRLAALGVTTVAQLAAADPSRLAAEFGPATGPWLVQLGQGRGGTTISAEPWVARSRSRETTFQENLEDWSLVRAAVADLARTLAPSAGERAVLRVVVKVRFAPFSTETHGAALPRADTDPEAIAAAAEVALERFTRRRPVRLVGVRVEYEPVSPQ
;
A
#
# COMPACT_ATOMS: atom_id res chain seq x y z
N MET A 1 -3.66 11.40 4.91
CA MET A 1 -3.62 11.19 6.37
C MET A 1 -3.01 12.40 7.09
N ALA A 2 -1.68 12.68 7.03
CA ALA A 2 -1.11 13.85 7.75
C ALA A 2 -1.83 15.17 7.42
N ALA A 3 -2.13 15.44 6.15
CA ALA A 3 -2.88 16.64 5.78
C ALA A 3 -4.30 16.72 6.42
N VAL A 4 -4.97 15.58 6.63
CA VAL A 4 -6.26 15.53 7.33
C VAL A 4 -6.10 15.92 8.80
N GLU A 5 -5.03 15.45 9.45
CA GLU A 5 -4.74 15.85 10.83
C GLU A 5 -4.45 17.35 10.95
N LEU A 6 -3.72 17.92 9.98
CA LEU A 6 -3.44 19.36 9.95
C LEU A 6 -4.68 20.23 9.63
N LEU A 7 -5.70 19.67 8.98
CA LEU A 7 -7.00 20.34 8.84
C LEU A 7 -7.80 20.32 10.15
N ARG A 8 -7.76 19.21 10.87
CA ARG A 8 -8.46 19.03 12.15
C ARG A 8 -7.79 19.76 13.32
N ARG A 9 -6.47 19.97 13.18
CA ARG A 9 -5.61 20.61 14.18
C ARG A 9 -4.74 21.67 13.51
N PRO A 10 -5.32 22.86 13.19
CA PRO A 10 -4.62 23.93 12.50
C PRO A 10 -3.37 24.44 13.21
N GLU A 11 -3.33 24.31 14.54
CA GLU A 11 -2.20 24.68 15.40
C GLU A 11 -0.94 23.84 15.13
N LEU A 12 -1.08 22.67 14.48
CA LEU A 12 0.05 21.81 14.11
C LEU A 12 0.66 22.15 12.75
N ARG A 13 0.12 23.14 12.04
CA ARG A 13 0.67 23.55 10.73
C ARG A 13 2.08 24.11 10.89
N GLY A 14 2.98 23.64 10.02
CA GLY A 14 4.39 23.99 10.07
C GLY A 14 5.22 23.22 11.10
N LEU A 15 4.58 22.40 11.94
CA LEU A 15 5.26 21.52 12.88
C LEU A 15 5.52 20.13 12.24
N PRO A 16 6.58 19.43 12.66
CA PRO A 16 6.79 18.04 12.27
C PRO A 16 5.74 17.16 12.94
N VAL A 17 4.85 16.56 12.14
CA VAL A 17 3.79 15.68 12.62
C VAL A 17 4.01 14.26 12.10
N VAL A 18 3.88 13.28 12.99
CA VAL A 18 4.02 11.85 12.70
C VAL A 18 2.74 11.14 13.12
N VAL A 19 2.11 10.45 12.19
CA VAL A 19 0.93 9.62 12.46
C VAL A 19 1.33 8.16 12.44
N GLY A 20 0.99 7.42 13.48
CA GLY A 20 1.27 5.98 13.51
C GLY A 20 0.94 5.31 14.84
N GLY A 21 0.54 4.05 14.77
CA GLY A 21 0.12 3.30 15.96
C GLY A 21 -0.96 4.02 16.76
N ASP A 22 -0.77 4.07 18.06
CA ASP A 22 -1.60 4.83 19.00
C ASP A 22 -1.03 6.23 19.34
N GLY A 23 -0.03 6.69 18.59
CA GLY A 23 0.62 7.99 18.81
C GLY A 23 1.73 7.97 19.85
N ASP A 24 2.06 6.83 20.44
CA ASP A 24 3.09 6.70 21.47
C ASP A 24 4.42 6.17 20.87
N PRO A 25 5.47 7.03 20.76
CA PRO A 25 6.74 6.61 20.19
C PRO A 25 7.56 5.70 21.13
N THR A 26 7.16 5.51 22.38
CA THR A 26 7.81 4.58 23.32
C THR A 26 7.39 3.14 23.08
N LYS A 27 6.28 2.93 22.38
CA LYS A 27 5.73 1.62 22.04
C LYS A 27 6.28 1.07 20.70
N ARG A 28 6.08 -0.24 20.49
CA ARG A 28 6.32 -0.86 19.19
C ARG A 28 5.23 -0.41 18.23
N GLY A 29 5.63 0.29 17.19
CA GLY A 29 4.77 0.80 16.14
C GLY A 29 5.61 1.33 14.99
N VAL A 30 4.97 1.62 13.87
CA VAL A 30 5.59 2.22 12.70
C VAL A 30 4.87 3.49 12.29
N VAL A 31 5.58 4.37 11.64
CA VAL A 31 5.01 5.56 11.00
C VAL A 31 4.08 5.11 9.88
N SER A 32 2.81 5.49 9.96
CA SER A 32 1.84 5.34 8.88
C SER A 32 2.03 6.44 7.83
N THR A 33 2.18 7.68 8.31
CA THR A 33 2.51 8.85 7.48
C THR A 33 3.19 9.92 8.31
N ALA A 34 3.85 10.88 7.63
CA ALA A 34 4.49 12.02 8.26
C ALA A 34 4.28 13.28 7.42
N SER A 35 4.23 14.45 8.08
CA SER A 35 4.22 15.76 7.42
C SER A 35 5.53 16.01 6.66
N TYR A 36 5.55 16.99 5.76
CA TYR A 36 6.77 17.32 5.02
C TYR A 36 7.89 17.80 5.93
N GLU A 37 7.55 18.51 7.01
CA GLU A 37 8.48 18.96 8.05
C GLU A 37 9.16 17.76 8.72
N ALA A 38 8.40 16.73 9.11
CA ALA A 38 8.98 15.52 9.69
C ALA A 38 9.79 14.71 8.66
N ARG A 39 9.37 14.71 7.38
CA ARG A 39 10.11 14.03 6.29
C ARG A 39 11.49 14.64 6.05
N ALA A 40 11.68 15.93 6.29
CA ALA A 40 12.99 16.58 6.21
C ALA A 40 14.02 15.95 7.17
N PHE A 41 13.56 15.35 8.28
CA PHE A 41 14.40 14.59 9.22
C PHE A 41 14.51 13.09 8.87
N GLY A 42 14.10 12.69 7.65
CA GLY A 42 14.13 11.29 7.22
C GLY A 42 13.04 10.41 7.87
N VAL A 43 11.98 11.02 8.41
CA VAL A 43 10.82 10.28 8.95
C VAL A 43 9.84 9.99 7.84
N THR A 44 9.77 8.73 7.42
CA THR A 44 8.89 8.26 6.33
C THR A 44 8.06 7.06 6.79
N SER A 45 7.02 6.71 6.02
CA SER A 45 6.17 5.53 6.29
C SER A 45 7.02 4.25 6.46
N GLY A 46 6.68 3.43 7.44
CA GLY A 46 7.38 2.19 7.78
C GLY A 46 8.57 2.35 8.74
N VAL A 47 9.05 3.57 8.99
CA VAL A 47 10.08 3.83 10.02
C VAL A 47 9.49 3.50 11.40
N PRO A 48 10.20 2.77 12.29
CA PRO A 48 9.75 2.55 13.65
C PRO A 48 9.52 3.88 14.39
N LEU A 49 8.42 4.00 15.16
CA LEU A 49 8.09 5.24 15.90
C LEU A 49 9.23 5.69 16.82
N ARG A 50 9.90 4.76 17.51
CA ARG A 50 11.11 5.06 18.33
C ARG A 50 12.26 5.66 17.53
N THR A 51 12.41 5.23 16.27
CA THR A 51 13.44 5.78 15.37
C THR A 51 13.03 7.15 14.86
N ALA A 52 11.74 7.34 14.57
CA ALA A 52 11.18 8.63 14.19
C ALA A 52 11.39 9.67 15.30
N ALA A 53 11.10 9.32 16.56
CA ALA A 53 11.32 10.21 17.71
C ALA A 53 12.80 10.58 17.91
N ARG A 54 13.73 9.66 17.67
CA ARG A 54 15.17 9.98 17.73
C ARG A 54 15.63 10.89 16.58
N ARG A 55 15.03 10.76 15.39
CA ARG A 55 15.38 11.59 14.22
C ARG A 55 14.78 12.98 14.30
N CYS A 56 13.60 13.10 14.87
CA CYS A 56 12.84 14.33 15.01
C CYS A 56 12.25 14.41 16.43
N PRO A 57 13.05 14.84 17.44
CA PRO A 57 12.62 14.88 18.83
C PRO A 57 11.41 15.78 19.10
N ASP A 58 11.29 16.87 18.32
CA ASP A 58 10.20 17.84 18.44
C ASP A 58 8.94 17.45 17.66
N ALA A 59 8.89 16.24 17.10
CA ALA A 59 7.73 15.80 16.34
C ALA A 59 6.53 15.54 17.25
N VAL A 60 5.36 15.99 16.80
CA VAL A 60 4.08 15.68 17.41
C VAL A 60 3.61 14.31 16.89
N PHE A 61 3.46 13.34 17.80
CA PHE A 61 2.98 12.00 17.46
C PHE A 61 1.48 11.91 17.67
N LEU A 62 0.77 11.40 16.66
CA LEU A 62 -0.68 11.26 16.66
C LEU A 62 -1.08 9.81 16.35
N PRO A 63 -2.16 9.32 16.98
CA PRO A 63 -2.74 8.02 16.61
C PRO A 63 -3.32 8.07 15.19
N ALA A 64 -3.36 6.91 14.52
CA ALA A 64 -4.02 6.79 13.24
C ALA A 64 -5.55 6.75 13.43
N ASP A 65 -6.27 7.62 12.71
CA ASP A 65 -7.74 7.73 12.74
C ASP A 65 -8.30 7.29 11.37
N ALA A 66 -8.55 5.97 11.25
CA ALA A 66 -9.01 5.38 9.99
C ALA A 66 -10.39 5.91 9.56
N GLU A 67 -11.27 6.23 10.49
CA GLU A 67 -12.61 6.76 10.21
C GLU A 67 -12.52 8.16 9.57
N ALA A 68 -11.77 9.06 10.18
CA ALA A 68 -11.55 10.39 9.64
C ALA A 68 -10.87 10.36 8.25
N TYR A 69 -9.92 9.43 8.04
CA TYR A 69 -9.24 9.30 6.74
C TYR A 69 -10.17 8.72 5.67
N THR A 70 -11.03 7.79 6.04
CA THR A 70 -12.03 7.22 5.13
C THR A 70 -13.05 8.30 4.71
N ALA A 71 -13.55 9.10 5.66
CA ALA A 71 -14.47 10.19 5.36
C ALA A 71 -13.83 11.27 4.47
N ALA A 72 -12.58 11.65 4.75
CA ALA A 72 -11.84 12.60 3.90
C ALA A 72 -11.58 12.04 2.50
N SER A 73 -11.21 10.77 2.40
CA SER A 73 -11.03 10.06 1.13
C SER A 73 -12.31 10.07 0.28
N ALA A 74 -13.45 9.72 0.88
CA ALA A 74 -14.74 9.72 0.18
C ALA A 74 -15.04 11.08 -0.49
N ARG A 75 -14.84 12.19 0.24
CA ARG A 75 -15.02 13.54 -0.29
C ARG A 75 -14.09 13.85 -1.46
N VAL A 76 -12.82 13.41 -1.38
CA VAL A 76 -11.86 13.58 -2.50
C VAL A 76 -12.32 12.76 -3.70
N MET A 77 -12.70 11.48 -3.52
CA MET A 77 -13.14 10.63 -4.63
C MET A 77 -14.42 11.16 -5.28
N ASP A 78 -15.34 11.73 -4.50
CA ASP A 78 -16.55 12.40 -5.04
C ASP A 78 -16.19 13.65 -5.83
N ALA A 79 -15.20 14.42 -5.40
CA ALA A 79 -14.67 15.54 -6.18
C ALA A 79 -14.11 15.07 -7.54
N LEU A 80 -13.37 13.95 -7.55
CA LEU A 80 -12.83 13.37 -8.79
C LEU A 80 -13.94 12.84 -9.72
N ARG A 81 -14.93 12.14 -9.19
CA ARG A 81 -16.08 11.63 -9.98
C ARG A 81 -16.90 12.73 -10.63
N SER A 82 -16.91 13.95 -10.06
CA SER A 82 -17.63 15.09 -10.66
C SER A 82 -17.08 15.54 -12.02
N PHE A 83 -15.95 15.01 -12.48
CA PHE A 83 -15.40 15.27 -13.81
C PHE A 83 -15.99 14.35 -14.91
N GLY A 84 -16.83 13.37 -14.55
CA GLY A 84 -17.61 12.56 -15.50
C GLY A 84 -16.83 11.38 -16.13
N GLY A 85 -15.53 11.25 -15.87
CA GLY A 85 -14.74 10.10 -16.33
C GLY A 85 -14.70 8.96 -15.28
N PRO A 86 -14.30 7.74 -15.67
CA PRO A 86 -14.09 6.65 -14.72
C PRO A 86 -12.98 6.99 -13.74
N VAL A 87 -13.21 6.69 -12.45
CA VAL A 87 -12.27 6.87 -11.35
C VAL A 87 -11.95 5.52 -10.74
N GLU A 88 -10.70 5.10 -10.86
CA GLU A 88 -10.19 3.88 -10.24
C GLU A 88 -9.47 4.23 -8.93
N VAL A 89 -10.07 3.84 -7.82
CA VAL A 89 -9.54 4.11 -6.48
C VAL A 89 -8.49 3.05 -6.13
N LEU A 90 -7.27 3.47 -5.79
CA LEU A 90 -6.19 2.59 -5.35
C LEU A 90 -6.09 2.49 -3.83
N GLY A 91 -6.50 3.53 -3.13
CA GLY A 91 -6.42 3.63 -1.68
C GLY A 91 -7.04 4.93 -1.19
N TRP A 92 -6.84 5.25 0.07
CA TRP A 92 -7.45 6.47 0.67
C TRP A 92 -7.03 7.78 0.01
N ASP A 93 -5.83 7.84 -0.55
CA ASP A 93 -5.20 9.08 -1.03
C ASP A 93 -4.74 9.00 -2.49
N GLU A 94 -5.12 7.96 -3.20
CA GLU A 94 -4.68 7.72 -4.57
C GLU A 94 -5.81 7.18 -5.44
N ALA A 95 -5.96 7.77 -6.63
CA ALA A 95 -6.86 7.30 -7.66
C ALA A 95 -6.30 7.59 -9.05
N PHE A 96 -6.70 6.80 -10.02
CA PHE A 96 -6.57 7.14 -11.43
C PHE A 96 -7.89 7.69 -11.97
N LEU A 97 -7.80 8.69 -12.82
CA LEU A 97 -8.91 9.28 -13.55
C LEU A 97 -8.59 9.27 -15.04
N SER A 98 -9.49 8.78 -15.87
CA SER A 98 -9.40 8.94 -17.31
C SER A 98 -10.08 10.24 -17.72
N TYR A 99 -9.43 10.96 -18.61
CA TYR A 99 -9.97 12.16 -19.20
C TYR A 99 -9.94 12.08 -20.73
N VAL A 100 -11.09 12.34 -21.34
CA VAL A 100 -11.26 12.52 -22.78
C VAL A 100 -11.95 13.87 -22.99
N GLY A 101 -11.26 14.81 -23.61
CA GLY A 101 -11.78 16.17 -23.82
C GLY A 101 -10.81 17.03 -24.59
N GLU A 102 -11.26 18.25 -24.95
CA GLU A 102 -10.51 19.21 -25.78
C GLU A 102 -9.50 20.05 -24.99
N ALA A 103 -9.65 20.13 -23.65
CA ALA A 103 -8.75 20.92 -22.83
C ALA A 103 -7.37 20.27 -22.75
N GLU A 104 -6.31 21.09 -22.72
CA GLU A 104 -4.96 20.64 -22.46
C GLU A 104 -4.88 19.87 -21.13
N PRO A 105 -4.16 18.73 -21.06
CA PRO A 105 -4.09 17.89 -19.87
C PRO A 105 -3.66 18.63 -18.61
N GLU A 106 -2.75 19.60 -18.73
CA GLU A 106 -2.27 20.41 -17.60
C GLU A 106 -3.33 21.39 -17.07
N VAL A 107 -4.19 21.92 -17.96
CA VAL A 107 -5.33 22.77 -17.57
C VAL A 107 -6.31 21.92 -16.77
N ARG A 108 -6.66 20.75 -17.29
CA ARG A 108 -7.54 19.82 -16.59
C ARG A 108 -6.98 19.37 -15.24
N ALA A 109 -5.67 19.15 -15.15
CA ALA A 109 -5.01 18.80 -13.90
C ALA A 109 -5.15 19.90 -12.83
N ARG A 110 -5.04 21.18 -13.25
CA ARG A 110 -5.28 22.32 -12.35
C ARG A 110 -6.74 22.44 -11.93
N ASP A 111 -7.70 22.19 -12.83
CA ASP A 111 -9.12 22.13 -12.50
C ASP A 111 -9.41 21.05 -11.44
N ILE A 112 -8.75 19.88 -11.55
CA ILE A 112 -8.85 18.81 -10.56
C ILE A 112 -8.32 19.28 -9.21
N GLN A 113 -7.13 19.90 -9.18
CA GLN A 113 -6.54 20.42 -7.94
C GLN A 113 -7.46 21.46 -7.28
N GLN A 114 -7.99 22.38 -8.07
CA GLN A 114 -8.92 23.40 -7.60
C GLN A 114 -10.21 22.78 -7.03
N ARG A 115 -10.83 21.85 -7.74
CA ARG A 115 -12.05 21.16 -7.31
C ARG A 115 -11.86 20.38 -6.03
N VAL A 116 -10.74 19.64 -5.90
CA VAL A 116 -10.41 18.93 -4.66
C VAL A 116 -10.22 19.92 -3.52
N ARG A 117 -9.52 21.03 -3.76
CA ARG A 117 -9.30 22.08 -2.75
C ARG A 117 -10.62 22.72 -2.29
N GLU A 118 -11.49 23.09 -3.21
CA GLU A 118 -12.80 23.72 -2.92
C GLU A 118 -13.70 22.80 -2.08
N ARG A 119 -13.68 21.50 -2.36
CA ARG A 119 -14.58 20.55 -1.70
C ARG A 119 -14.04 19.97 -0.39
N THR A 120 -12.73 20.00 -0.19
CA THR A 120 -12.10 19.22 0.90
C THR A 120 -11.08 20.01 1.71
N ASP A 121 -10.67 21.20 1.29
CA ASP A 121 -9.54 21.98 1.82
C ASP A 121 -8.18 21.24 1.71
N LEU A 122 -8.13 20.09 1.05
CA LEU A 122 -6.91 19.32 0.83
C LEU A 122 -6.24 19.75 -0.48
N ALA A 123 -4.92 19.83 -0.47
CA ALA A 123 -4.14 19.92 -1.69
C ALA A 123 -3.84 18.52 -2.24
N CYS A 124 -3.80 18.38 -3.57
CA CYS A 124 -3.38 17.16 -4.22
C CYS A 124 -2.32 17.41 -5.30
N THR A 125 -1.54 16.39 -5.62
CA THR A 125 -0.62 16.38 -6.75
C THR A 125 -1.25 15.60 -7.89
N VAL A 126 -1.18 16.12 -9.11
CA VAL A 126 -1.69 15.44 -10.29
C VAL A 126 -0.53 15.06 -11.21
N GLY A 127 -0.40 13.76 -11.47
CA GLY A 127 0.53 13.22 -12.46
C GLY A 127 -0.22 12.87 -13.73
N ILE A 128 0.31 13.30 -14.87
CA ILE A 128 -0.25 13.08 -16.20
C ILE A 128 0.62 12.08 -16.96
N GLY A 129 0.02 11.09 -17.61
CA GLY A 129 0.71 10.12 -18.44
C GLY A 129 -0.26 9.39 -19.36
N ARG A 130 0.28 8.75 -20.40
CA ARG A 130 -0.52 7.96 -21.38
C ARG A 130 -1.01 6.63 -20.80
N ASN A 131 -0.46 6.22 -19.67
CA ASN A 131 -0.82 4.99 -18.96
C ASN A 131 -0.65 5.17 -17.44
N LYS A 132 -1.15 4.21 -16.67
CA LYS A 132 -1.11 4.25 -15.19
C LYS A 132 0.31 4.33 -14.62
N LEU A 133 1.29 3.68 -15.25
CA LEU A 133 2.68 3.71 -14.79
C LEU A 133 3.25 5.14 -14.88
N GLN A 134 3.11 5.76 -16.05
CA GLN A 134 3.58 7.14 -16.28
C GLN A 134 2.87 8.14 -15.35
N ALA A 135 1.53 8.08 -15.27
CA ALA A 135 0.76 8.97 -14.41
C ALA A 135 1.14 8.82 -12.93
N LYS A 136 1.33 7.59 -12.45
CA LYS A 136 1.74 7.31 -11.07
C LYS A 136 3.14 7.86 -10.76
N LEU A 137 4.10 7.67 -11.65
CA LEU A 137 5.47 8.17 -11.48
C LEU A 137 5.51 9.69 -11.58
N ALA A 138 4.73 10.28 -12.49
CA ALA A 138 4.62 11.73 -12.65
C ALA A 138 4.19 12.42 -11.35
N THR A 139 3.33 11.81 -10.51
CA THR A 139 2.99 12.39 -9.20
C THR A 139 4.20 12.57 -8.30
N GLY A 140 5.21 11.70 -8.40
CA GLY A 140 6.45 11.80 -7.63
C GLY A 140 7.23 13.07 -7.94
N PHE A 141 7.25 13.48 -9.20
CA PHE A 141 7.96 14.68 -9.67
C PHE A 141 7.16 15.98 -9.40
N GLY A 142 5.83 15.89 -9.34
CA GLY A 142 4.97 17.04 -9.05
C GLY A 142 4.78 17.33 -7.57
N LYS A 143 5.20 16.46 -6.64
CA LYS A 143 5.01 16.68 -5.19
C LYS A 143 5.93 17.79 -4.65
N PRO A 144 5.43 18.63 -3.73
CA PRO A 144 4.07 18.70 -3.20
C PRO A 144 3.13 19.54 -4.10
N ALA A 145 1.85 19.16 -4.17
CA ALA A 145 0.74 19.95 -4.72
C ALA A 145 0.95 20.50 -6.16
N GLY A 146 1.88 19.94 -6.91
CA GLY A 146 2.16 20.34 -8.29
C GLY A 146 1.43 19.49 -9.33
N VAL A 147 1.68 19.82 -10.59
CA VAL A 147 1.30 19.05 -11.77
C VAL A 147 2.57 18.66 -12.50
N TYR A 148 2.66 17.42 -12.93
CA TYR A 148 3.76 16.95 -13.77
C TYR A 148 3.25 16.02 -14.86
N ARG A 149 3.77 16.18 -16.07
CA ARG A 149 3.45 15.33 -17.23
C ARG A 149 4.67 14.50 -17.60
N LEU A 150 4.49 13.18 -17.64
CA LEU A 150 5.50 12.23 -18.13
C LEU A 150 4.97 11.62 -19.43
N THR A 151 5.76 11.71 -20.50
CA THR A 151 5.39 11.22 -21.84
C THR A 151 6.37 10.15 -22.30
N ASP A 152 6.04 9.49 -23.41
CA ASP A 152 6.97 8.54 -24.03
C ASP A 152 8.28 9.23 -24.45
N ASP A 153 8.21 10.47 -24.94
CA ASP A 153 9.36 11.25 -25.40
C ASP A 153 10.29 11.64 -24.25
N THR A 154 9.73 11.96 -23.09
CA THR A 154 10.51 12.36 -21.90
C THR A 154 10.87 11.18 -20.99
N TRP A 155 10.39 9.98 -21.27
CA TRP A 155 10.56 8.82 -20.41
C TRP A 155 12.02 8.50 -20.09
N PHE A 156 12.85 8.36 -21.11
CA PHE A 156 14.26 8.02 -20.92
C PHE A 156 15.11 9.19 -20.46
N GLU A 157 14.75 10.43 -20.82
CA GLU A 157 15.39 11.63 -20.29
C GLU A 157 15.23 11.70 -18.76
N VAL A 158 14.02 11.44 -18.24
CA VAL A 158 13.69 11.58 -16.83
C VAL A 158 14.11 10.35 -16.00
N LEU A 159 13.98 9.16 -16.56
CA LEU A 159 14.11 7.89 -15.83
C LEU A 159 15.24 6.99 -16.31
N GLY A 160 15.75 7.17 -17.52
CA GLY A 160 16.66 6.25 -18.18
C GLY A 160 17.86 5.83 -17.34
N GLU A 161 18.53 6.78 -16.71
CA GLU A 161 19.73 6.56 -15.87
C GLU A 161 19.40 6.21 -14.40
N ARG A 162 18.12 6.21 -14.02
CA ARG A 162 17.73 5.84 -12.65
C ARG A 162 17.75 4.32 -12.48
N GLY A 163 17.93 3.87 -11.23
CA GLY A 163 17.80 2.46 -10.88
C GLY A 163 16.39 1.93 -11.15
N PRO A 164 16.23 0.63 -11.43
CA PRO A 164 14.91 0.03 -11.70
C PRO A 164 13.90 0.19 -10.55
N ASP A 165 14.37 0.37 -9.33
CA ASP A 165 13.53 0.62 -8.14
C ASP A 165 12.87 2.03 -8.14
N ALA A 166 13.24 2.91 -9.06
CA ALA A 166 12.48 4.12 -9.35
C ALA A 166 11.12 3.83 -10.01
N LEU A 167 10.95 2.65 -10.60
CA LEU A 167 9.70 2.26 -11.27
C LEU A 167 8.69 1.69 -10.29
N TRP A 168 7.43 2.16 -10.41
CA TRP A 168 6.32 1.61 -9.65
C TRP A 168 6.14 0.11 -9.93
N GLY A 169 6.19 -0.71 -8.88
CA GLY A 169 6.12 -2.17 -8.95
C GLY A 169 7.48 -2.87 -8.80
N ILE A 170 8.58 -2.15 -8.82
CA ILE A 170 9.92 -2.71 -8.59
C ILE A 170 10.43 -2.27 -7.21
N GLY A 171 10.44 -3.20 -6.27
CA GLY A 171 11.02 -2.97 -4.94
C GLY A 171 12.52 -3.28 -4.89
N SER A 172 13.17 -2.88 -3.79
CA SER A 172 14.63 -3.06 -3.59
C SER A 172 15.12 -4.50 -3.76
N ARG A 173 14.28 -5.51 -3.41
CA ARG A 173 14.63 -6.92 -3.60
C ARG A 173 14.70 -7.30 -5.09
N THR A 174 13.74 -6.85 -5.89
CA THR A 174 13.71 -7.07 -7.34
C THR A 174 14.85 -6.32 -8.01
N ALA A 175 15.09 -5.06 -7.61
CA ALA A 175 16.21 -4.26 -8.13
C ALA A 175 17.57 -4.92 -7.84
N LYS A 176 17.79 -5.50 -6.67
CA LYS A 176 19.02 -6.25 -6.35
C LYS A 176 19.20 -7.48 -7.24
N ARG A 177 18.13 -8.22 -7.55
CA ARG A 177 18.17 -9.36 -8.46
C ARG A 177 18.46 -8.93 -9.90
N LEU A 178 17.86 -7.80 -10.35
CA LEU A 178 18.17 -7.20 -11.66
C LEU A 178 19.62 -6.77 -11.75
N ALA A 179 20.17 -6.14 -10.71
CA ALA A 179 21.58 -5.74 -10.66
C ALA A 179 22.54 -6.95 -10.74
N ALA A 180 22.19 -8.10 -10.15
CA ALA A 180 22.96 -9.34 -10.29
C ALA A 180 22.98 -9.87 -11.74
N LEU A 181 22.02 -9.49 -12.57
CA LEU A 181 21.97 -9.78 -14.00
C LEU A 181 22.63 -8.67 -14.85
N GLY A 182 23.24 -7.64 -14.23
CA GLY A 182 23.85 -6.51 -14.93
C GLY A 182 22.84 -5.43 -15.37
N VAL A 183 21.59 -5.48 -14.85
CA VAL A 183 20.55 -4.51 -15.16
C VAL A 183 20.45 -3.54 -13.98
N THR A 184 21.09 -2.38 -14.10
CA THR A 184 21.20 -1.38 -13.02
C THR A 184 20.48 -0.07 -13.33
N THR A 185 20.03 0.13 -14.57
CA THR A 185 19.27 1.32 -14.98
C THR A 185 17.95 0.94 -15.66
N VAL A 186 17.02 1.90 -15.72
CA VAL A 186 15.76 1.76 -16.46
C VAL A 186 16.00 1.55 -17.94
N ALA A 187 16.97 2.26 -18.54
CA ALA A 187 17.34 2.08 -19.95
C ALA A 187 17.83 0.65 -20.23
N GLN A 188 18.68 0.10 -19.35
CA GLN A 188 19.13 -1.28 -19.45
C GLN A 188 17.98 -2.29 -19.28
N LEU A 189 17.04 -2.00 -18.37
CA LEU A 189 15.86 -2.84 -18.17
C LEU A 189 14.97 -2.84 -19.43
N ALA A 190 14.77 -1.69 -20.05
CA ALA A 190 13.99 -1.54 -21.28
C ALA A 190 14.58 -2.32 -22.47
N ALA A 191 15.91 -2.45 -22.51
CA ALA A 191 16.66 -3.14 -23.55
C ALA A 191 16.96 -4.63 -23.22
N ALA A 192 16.60 -5.08 -22.01
CA ALA A 192 16.91 -6.44 -21.58
C ALA A 192 16.14 -7.51 -22.38
N ASP A 193 16.78 -8.66 -22.57
CA ASP A 193 16.11 -9.83 -23.16
C ASP A 193 15.01 -10.36 -22.23
N PRO A 194 13.74 -10.35 -22.70
CA PRO A 194 12.62 -10.85 -21.89
C PRO A 194 12.79 -12.32 -21.49
N SER A 195 13.43 -13.16 -22.32
CA SER A 195 13.63 -14.58 -22.05
C SER A 195 14.63 -14.78 -20.91
N ARG A 196 15.70 -13.99 -20.89
CA ARG A 196 16.68 -13.98 -19.79
C ARG A 196 16.04 -13.56 -18.46
N LEU A 197 15.20 -12.52 -18.48
CA LEU A 197 14.48 -12.12 -17.28
C LEU A 197 13.39 -13.13 -16.88
N ALA A 198 12.75 -13.80 -17.84
CA ALA A 198 11.77 -14.84 -17.55
C ALA A 198 12.41 -16.06 -16.85
N ALA A 199 13.63 -16.43 -17.20
CA ALA A 199 14.37 -17.50 -16.51
C ALA A 199 14.60 -17.19 -15.01
N GLU A 200 14.83 -15.92 -14.65
CA GLU A 200 15.06 -15.50 -13.28
C GLU A 200 13.76 -15.18 -12.51
N PHE A 201 12.83 -14.47 -13.15
CA PHE A 201 11.64 -13.90 -12.48
C PHE A 201 10.35 -14.66 -12.78
N GLY A 202 10.38 -15.61 -13.71
CA GLY A 202 9.22 -16.36 -14.19
C GLY A 202 8.65 -15.81 -15.50
N PRO A 203 7.90 -16.66 -16.24
CA PRO A 203 7.49 -16.40 -17.61
C PRO A 203 6.58 -15.18 -17.78
N ALA A 204 5.79 -14.82 -16.78
CA ALA A 204 4.95 -13.62 -16.82
C ALA A 204 5.70 -12.36 -16.33
N THR A 205 6.54 -12.51 -15.30
CA THR A 205 7.19 -11.35 -14.64
C THR A 205 8.36 -10.81 -15.48
N GLY A 206 9.15 -11.67 -16.12
CA GLY A 206 10.28 -11.22 -16.92
C GLY A 206 9.90 -10.25 -18.03
N PRO A 207 8.98 -10.61 -18.95
CA PRO A 207 8.51 -9.72 -20.00
C PRO A 207 7.83 -8.46 -19.46
N TRP A 208 7.08 -8.58 -18.36
CA TRP A 208 6.44 -7.44 -17.70
C TRP A 208 7.47 -6.41 -17.17
N LEU A 209 8.59 -6.86 -16.60
CA LEU A 209 9.67 -5.98 -16.15
C LEU A 209 10.26 -5.18 -17.32
N VAL A 210 10.46 -5.81 -18.49
CA VAL A 210 10.92 -5.10 -19.70
C VAL A 210 9.92 -4.02 -20.12
N GLN A 211 8.62 -4.35 -20.13
CA GLN A 211 7.56 -3.38 -20.43
C GLN A 211 7.57 -2.19 -19.46
N LEU A 212 7.77 -2.44 -18.15
CA LEU A 212 7.93 -1.36 -17.17
C LEU A 212 9.13 -0.47 -17.52
N GLY A 213 10.30 -1.06 -17.87
CA GLY A 213 11.48 -0.31 -18.32
C GLY A 213 11.18 0.58 -19.53
N GLN A 214 10.34 0.13 -20.44
CA GLN A 214 9.90 0.85 -21.64
C GLN A 214 8.81 1.90 -21.38
N GLY A 215 8.41 2.12 -20.12
CA GLY A 215 7.34 3.06 -19.78
C GLY A 215 5.94 2.59 -20.14
N ARG A 216 5.78 1.29 -20.42
CA ARG A 216 4.50 0.69 -20.81
C ARG A 216 3.75 0.18 -19.59
N GLY A 217 2.46 0.47 -19.53
CA GLY A 217 1.57 0.07 -18.44
C GLY A 217 0.12 -0.01 -18.90
N GLY A 218 -0.75 -0.47 -18.01
CA GLY A 218 -2.19 -0.53 -18.29
C GLY A 218 -2.77 0.86 -18.51
N THR A 219 -3.67 0.97 -19.49
CA THR A 219 -4.37 2.22 -19.85
C THR A 219 -5.82 2.23 -19.38
N THR A 220 -6.41 1.05 -19.14
CA THR A 220 -7.80 0.92 -18.73
C THR A 220 -7.98 1.42 -17.29
N ILE A 221 -8.88 2.37 -17.08
CA ILE A 221 -9.32 2.85 -15.77
C ILE A 221 -10.64 2.16 -15.45
N SER A 222 -10.67 1.35 -14.40
CA SER A 222 -11.87 0.65 -13.96
C SER A 222 -12.63 1.48 -12.94
N ALA A 223 -13.90 1.80 -13.21
CA ALA A 223 -14.81 2.38 -12.24
C ALA A 223 -15.45 1.33 -11.32
N GLU A 224 -15.27 0.05 -11.67
CA GLU A 224 -15.80 -1.05 -10.87
C GLU A 224 -15.13 -1.12 -9.50
N PRO A 225 -15.88 -1.27 -8.42
CA PRO A 225 -15.31 -1.46 -7.10
C PRO A 225 -14.42 -2.69 -7.07
N TRP A 226 -13.21 -2.52 -6.54
CA TRP A 226 -12.32 -3.66 -6.35
C TRP A 226 -12.91 -4.63 -5.32
N VAL A 227 -13.04 -5.88 -5.72
CA VAL A 227 -13.55 -6.93 -4.85
C VAL A 227 -12.40 -7.65 -4.17
N ALA A 228 -12.28 -7.49 -2.86
CA ALA A 228 -11.23 -8.12 -2.07
C ALA A 228 -11.30 -9.66 -2.17
N ARG A 229 -10.19 -10.31 -2.55
CA ARG A 229 -10.06 -11.77 -2.53
C ARG A 229 -9.73 -12.31 -1.15
N SER A 230 -9.24 -11.45 -0.27
CA SER A 230 -8.84 -11.80 1.09
C SER A 230 -8.89 -10.56 1.98
N ARG A 231 -9.04 -10.77 3.29
CA ARG A 231 -8.80 -9.76 4.34
C ARG A 231 -7.74 -10.27 5.30
N SER A 232 -6.95 -9.38 5.89
CA SER A 232 -5.97 -9.77 6.90
C SER A 232 -5.88 -8.75 8.02
N ARG A 233 -5.52 -9.23 9.19
CA ARG A 233 -5.21 -8.40 10.36
C ARG A 233 -3.97 -8.94 11.04
N GLU A 234 -3.12 -8.03 11.50
CA GLU A 234 -1.86 -8.37 12.18
C GLU A 234 -1.77 -7.61 13.50
N THR A 235 -1.21 -8.26 14.52
CA THR A 235 -0.92 -7.65 15.81
C THR A 235 0.55 -7.81 16.14
N THR A 236 1.24 -6.67 16.37
CA THR A 236 2.61 -6.66 16.91
C THR A 236 2.52 -6.49 18.42
N PHE A 237 3.01 -7.48 19.16
CA PHE A 237 3.00 -7.43 20.63
C PHE A 237 4.05 -6.44 21.15
N GLN A 238 3.73 -5.75 22.24
CA GLN A 238 4.66 -4.80 22.86
C GLN A 238 5.87 -5.53 23.48
N GLU A 239 5.64 -6.74 24.00
CA GLU A 239 6.67 -7.72 24.41
C GLU A 239 6.52 -8.98 23.57
N ASN A 240 7.61 -9.72 23.39
CA ASN A 240 7.53 -10.98 22.65
C ASN A 240 6.80 -12.02 23.51
N LEU A 241 5.86 -12.74 22.92
CA LEU A 241 5.16 -13.83 23.59
C LEU A 241 6.03 -15.10 23.55
N GLU A 242 6.31 -15.65 24.71
CA GLU A 242 7.00 -16.94 24.88
C GLU A 242 5.98 -18.07 25.07
N ASP A 243 4.89 -17.77 25.77
CA ASP A 243 3.78 -18.69 25.95
C ASP A 243 2.92 -18.83 24.69
N TRP A 244 2.95 -20.01 24.11
CA TRP A 244 2.19 -20.32 22.89
C TRP A 244 0.69 -20.48 23.12
N SER A 245 0.22 -20.60 24.37
CA SER A 245 -1.20 -20.51 24.67
C SER A 245 -1.74 -19.12 24.38
N LEU A 246 -0.98 -18.06 24.69
CA LEU A 246 -1.30 -16.67 24.37
C LEU A 246 -1.23 -16.41 22.86
N VAL A 247 -0.26 -17.05 22.16
CA VAL A 247 -0.17 -16.96 20.69
C VAL A 247 -1.41 -17.58 20.06
N ARG A 248 -1.85 -18.75 20.53
CA ARG A 248 -3.08 -19.43 20.07
C ARG A 248 -4.31 -18.56 20.28
N ALA A 249 -4.49 -18.03 21.49
CA ALA A 249 -5.60 -17.14 21.80
C ALA A 249 -5.63 -15.90 20.87
N ALA A 250 -4.50 -15.24 20.66
CA ALA A 250 -4.42 -14.07 19.79
C ALA A 250 -4.72 -14.41 18.32
N VAL A 251 -4.31 -15.57 17.83
CA VAL A 251 -4.63 -16.05 16.47
C VAL A 251 -6.12 -16.33 16.32
N ALA A 252 -6.73 -17.01 17.30
CA ALA A 252 -8.17 -17.30 17.30
C ALA A 252 -9.00 -16.01 17.32
N ASP A 253 -8.63 -15.04 18.15
CA ASP A 253 -9.33 -13.75 18.24
C ASP A 253 -9.22 -12.94 16.94
N LEU A 254 -8.04 -12.93 16.30
CA LEU A 254 -7.88 -12.31 15.00
C LEU A 254 -8.73 -13.00 13.93
N ALA A 255 -8.80 -14.33 13.96
CA ALA A 255 -9.60 -15.11 13.02
C ALA A 255 -11.10 -14.78 13.17
N ARG A 256 -11.63 -14.76 14.41
CA ARG A 256 -13.01 -14.35 14.69
C ARG A 256 -13.32 -12.94 14.21
N THR A 257 -12.39 -11.99 14.45
CA THR A 257 -12.54 -10.59 14.03
C THR A 257 -12.62 -10.45 12.50
N LEU A 258 -12.04 -11.39 11.76
CA LEU A 258 -12.03 -11.39 10.30
C LEU A 258 -13.19 -12.18 9.69
N ALA A 259 -14.03 -12.82 10.50
CA ALA A 259 -15.22 -13.50 10.00
C ALA A 259 -16.12 -12.52 9.24
N PRO A 260 -16.61 -12.89 8.04
CA PRO A 260 -17.49 -12.04 7.27
C PRO A 260 -18.86 -11.91 7.95
N SER A 261 -19.53 -10.78 7.69
CA SER A 261 -20.91 -10.58 8.13
C SER A 261 -21.87 -11.51 7.36
N ALA A 262 -23.06 -11.70 7.90
CA ALA A 262 -24.09 -12.47 7.21
C ALA A 262 -24.39 -11.87 5.82
N GLY A 263 -24.36 -12.73 4.80
CA GLY A 263 -24.57 -12.32 3.39
C GLY A 263 -23.29 -11.88 2.65
N GLU A 264 -22.14 -11.81 3.33
CA GLU A 264 -20.83 -11.65 2.67
C GLU A 264 -20.33 -13.03 2.16
N ARG A 265 -19.28 -13.00 1.32
CA ARG A 265 -18.67 -14.22 0.77
C ARG A 265 -18.03 -15.06 1.85
N ALA A 266 -18.24 -16.37 1.77
CA ALA A 266 -17.69 -17.33 2.70
C ALA A 266 -16.14 -17.45 2.57
N VAL A 267 -15.51 -17.84 3.66
CA VAL A 267 -14.07 -18.08 3.75
C VAL A 267 -13.78 -19.53 3.34
N LEU A 268 -12.87 -19.70 2.38
CA LEU A 268 -12.36 -21.00 1.94
C LEU A 268 -11.10 -21.45 2.68
N ARG A 269 -10.26 -20.48 3.05
CA ARG A 269 -8.94 -20.78 3.59
C ARG A 269 -8.51 -19.70 4.58
N VAL A 270 -7.82 -20.14 5.62
CA VAL A 270 -7.15 -19.26 6.59
C VAL A 270 -5.65 -19.43 6.45
N VAL A 271 -4.93 -18.31 6.55
CA VAL A 271 -3.46 -18.28 6.54
C VAL A 271 -2.99 -17.55 7.78
N VAL A 272 -2.15 -18.21 8.58
CA VAL A 272 -1.53 -17.66 9.78
C VAL A 272 -0.10 -17.26 9.46
N LYS A 273 0.27 -16.05 9.85
CA LYS A 273 1.63 -15.51 9.81
C LYS A 273 2.14 -15.40 11.24
N VAL A 274 3.35 -15.91 11.48
CA VAL A 274 4.08 -15.71 12.73
C VAL A 274 5.40 -15.06 12.41
N ARG A 275 5.69 -13.95 13.07
CA ARG A 275 7.01 -13.33 13.06
C ARG A 275 7.68 -13.56 14.40
N PHE A 276 8.73 -14.31 14.36
CA PHE A 276 9.59 -14.60 15.52
C PHE A 276 10.55 -13.45 15.81
N ALA A 277 10.98 -13.35 17.04
CA ALA A 277 12.13 -12.52 17.38
C ALA A 277 13.44 -13.14 16.81
N PRO A 278 14.38 -12.31 16.27
CA PRO A 278 14.22 -10.87 16.08
C PRO A 278 13.29 -10.47 14.93
N PHE A 279 13.27 -11.17 13.76
CA PHE A 279 12.43 -10.82 12.58
C PHE A 279 12.22 -11.97 11.58
N SER A 280 12.49 -13.23 11.89
CA SER A 280 12.16 -14.32 10.97
C SER A 280 10.64 -14.50 10.89
N THR A 281 10.11 -14.64 9.67
CA THR A 281 8.68 -14.76 9.44
C THR A 281 8.37 -16.07 8.74
N GLU A 282 7.41 -16.81 9.27
CA GLU A 282 6.86 -18.02 8.66
C GLU A 282 5.36 -17.84 8.42
N THR A 283 4.82 -18.58 7.46
CA THR A 283 3.41 -18.48 7.10
C THR A 283 2.88 -19.87 6.73
N HIS A 284 1.82 -20.30 7.38
CA HIS A 284 1.13 -21.54 7.10
C HIS A 284 -0.36 -21.31 6.89
N GLY A 285 -1.01 -22.14 6.09
CA GLY A 285 -2.43 -22.01 5.82
C GLY A 285 -3.17 -23.35 5.94
N ALA A 286 -4.45 -23.30 6.28
CA ALA A 286 -5.36 -24.41 6.27
C ALA A 286 -6.65 -24.03 5.52
N ALA A 287 -7.16 -24.95 4.69
CA ALA A 287 -8.49 -24.81 4.09
C ALA A 287 -9.56 -25.20 5.11
N LEU A 288 -10.71 -24.57 5.03
CA LEU A 288 -11.91 -25.04 5.72
C LEU A 288 -12.45 -26.29 4.99
N PRO A 289 -13.08 -27.23 5.68
CA PRO A 289 -13.72 -28.40 5.05
C PRO A 289 -14.77 -28.02 4.00
N ARG A 290 -15.46 -26.93 4.25
CA ARG A 290 -16.37 -26.22 3.32
C ARG A 290 -16.23 -24.72 3.55
N ALA A 291 -16.58 -23.91 2.55
CA ALA A 291 -16.62 -22.48 2.73
C ALA A 291 -17.63 -22.09 3.83
N ASP A 292 -17.22 -21.20 4.73
CA ASP A 292 -18.05 -20.83 5.89
C ASP A 292 -17.91 -19.35 6.26
N THR A 293 -18.91 -18.83 6.95
CA THR A 293 -18.90 -17.50 7.56
C THR A 293 -18.86 -17.57 9.09
N ASP A 294 -18.96 -18.77 9.66
CA ASP A 294 -18.94 -18.98 11.10
C ASP A 294 -17.57 -18.62 11.71
N PRO A 295 -17.54 -17.67 12.67
CA PRO A 295 -16.30 -17.26 13.34
C PRO A 295 -15.54 -18.42 13.99
N GLU A 296 -16.25 -19.41 14.55
CA GLU A 296 -15.60 -20.55 15.23
C GLU A 296 -15.01 -21.54 14.22
N ALA A 297 -15.67 -21.78 13.09
CA ALA A 297 -15.08 -22.59 12.01
C ALA A 297 -13.80 -21.95 11.44
N ILE A 298 -13.80 -20.62 11.30
CA ILE A 298 -12.63 -19.84 10.83
C ILE A 298 -11.51 -19.88 11.87
N ALA A 299 -11.84 -19.73 13.16
CA ALA A 299 -10.87 -19.82 14.25
C ALA A 299 -10.26 -21.23 14.35
N ALA A 300 -11.05 -22.28 14.21
CA ALA A 300 -10.56 -23.66 14.19
C ALA A 300 -9.59 -23.90 13.02
N ALA A 301 -9.89 -23.41 11.82
CA ALA A 301 -8.97 -23.48 10.68
C ALA A 301 -7.67 -22.70 10.93
N ALA A 302 -7.72 -21.55 11.61
CA ALA A 302 -6.54 -20.80 12.01
C ALA A 302 -5.68 -21.58 13.00
N GLU A 303 -6.27 -22.30 13.95
CA GLU A 303 -5.56 -23.18 14.89
C GLU A 303 -4.86 -24.33 14.17
N VAL A 304 -5.54 -25.00 13.25
CA VAL A 304 -4.94 -26.04 12.39
C VAL A 304 -3.73 -25.48 11.60
N ALA A 305 -3.83 -24.25 11.09
CA ALA A 305 -2.71 -23.60 10.44
C ALA A 305 -1.57 -23.28 11.42
N LEU A 306 -1.89 -22.89 12.66
CA LEU A 306 -0.91 -22.58 13.72
C LEU A 306 -0.14 -23.84 14.18
N GLU A 307 -0.79 -25.00 14.19
CA GLU A 307 -0.13 -26.27 14.56
C GLU A 307 0.99 -26.69 13.61
N ARG A 308 1.00 -26.17 12.39
CA ARG A 308 2.08 -26.42 11.40
C ARG A 308 3.39 -25.70 11.72
N PHE A 309 3.40 -24.77 12.69
CA PHE A 309 4.61 -24.13 13.16
C PHE A 309 5.31 -25.06 14.16
N THR A 310 6.37 -25.69 13.73
CA THR A 310 7.14 -26.65 14.57
C THR A 310 8.12 -25.95 15.52
N ARG A 311 8.53 -24.72 15.18
CA ARG A 311 9.47 -23.94 16.00
C ARG A 311 8.71 -23.14 17.05
N ARG A 312 9.03 -23.34 18.33
CA ARG A 312 8.45 -22.63 19.47
C ARG A 312 9.43 -21.57 19.99
N ARG A 313 9.57 -20.49 19.24
CA ARG A 313 10.45 -19.36 19.57
C ARG A 313 9.60 -18.18 20.04
N PRO A 314 10.18 -17.17 20.75
CA PRO A 314 9.46 -15.96 21.14
C PRO A 314 8.82 -15.28 19.91
N VAL A 315 7.53 -14.98 20.02
CA VAL A 315 6.70 -14.43 18.94
C VAL A 315 6.56 -12.93 19.08
N ARG A 316 6.97 -12.19 18.06
CA ARG A 316 6.88 -10.74 17.99
C ARG A 316 5.54 -10.26 17.41
N LEU A 317 5.01 -10.97 16.42
CA LEU A 317 3.80 -10.59 15.70
C LEU A 317 3.06 -11.84 15.26
N VAL A 318 1.75 -11.79 15.33
CA VAL A 318 0.86 -12.73 14.65
C VAL A 318 -0.01 -11.99 13.65
N GLY A 319 -0.37 -12.67 12.58
CA GLY A 319 -1.32 -12.21 11.59
C GLY A 319 -2.22 -13.34 11.11
N VAL A 320 -3.45 -13.01 10.82
CA VAL A 320 -4.40 -13.92 10.19
C VAL A 320 -4.89 -13.30 8.89
N ARG A 321 -4.99 -14.09 7.84
CA ARG A 321 -5.60 -13.74 6.57
C ARG A 321 -6.66 -14.77 6.24
N VAL A 322 -7.86 -14.32 5.91
CA VAL A 322 -8.94 -15.12 5.37
C VAL A 322 -9.00 -14.94 3.85
N GLU A 323 -9.15 -16.02 3.12
CA GLU A 323 -9.29 -16.06 1.66
C GLU A 323 -10.72 -16.47 1.33
N TYR A 324 -11.41 -15.64 0.54
CA TYR A 324 -12.83 -15.82 0.21
C TYR A 324 -13.05 -16.71 -1.02
N GLU A 325 -14.25 -17.23 -1.14
CA GLU A 325 -14.72 -17.85 -2.38
C GLU A 325 -14.49 -16.93 -3.59
N PRO A 326 -14.11 -17.49 -4.76
CA PRO A 326 -14.06 -16.72 -5.98
C PRO A 326 -15.40 -16.05 -6.28
N VAL A 327 -15.36 -14.85 -6.85
CA VAL A 327 -16.55 -14.24 -7.44
C VAL A 327 -16.88 -15.05 -8.68
N SER A 328 -18.08 -15.62 -8.75
CA SER A 328 -18.55 -16.25 -10.00
C SER A 328 -18.52 -15.20 -11.12
N PRO A 329 -17.95 -15.49 -12.28
CA PRO A 329 -18.07 -14.59 -13.42
C PRO A 329 -19.56 -14.45 -13.75
N GLN A 330 -20.04 -13.19 -13.79
CA GLN A 330 -21.38 -12.86 -14.29
C GLN A 330 -21.39 -12.94 -15.82
#